data_00385b1cfdfdc8d649c50d8e875b37b5
#
_entry.id   00385b1cfdfdc8d649c50d8e875b37b5
#
_cell.length_a   1.000
_cell.length_b   1.000
_cell.length_c   1.000
_cell.angle_alpha   90.00
_cell.angle_beta   90.00
_cell.angle_gamma   90.00
#
_symmetry.space_group_name_H-M   'P 1'
#
loop_
_entity.id
_entity.type
_entity.pdbx_description
1 polymer ?
#
loop_
_entity_poly.entity_id
_entity_poly.type
_entity_poly.pdbx_seq_one_letter_code
_entity_poly.pdbx_strand_id
1 'polypeptide(L)'
;ALAETVEGAVAIKRPQLKGLINGVLRQFQRQQDELLAEFAQSETRFLHPDWLLNRLKKAYPQQWQNIADANNQRPPMWLRVNRNHHTRDAWLALLEETGMSGFTHAAYPDAVRLASPAPVHALPGFDEGWVTVQDASAQGCMTWLEPANGEQILDLCAAPGGKTTHILEVAPQASVMAVDVDAQRLSRVYDNLKRLGMKAQVKQGDGRKPAEWCGETQFDRI
;
A
#
# COMPACT_ATOMS: atom_id res chain seq x y z
N ALA A 1 2.42 3.21 -29.54
CA ALA A 1 2.62 4.07 -28.35
C ALA A 1 2.27 5.54 -28.66
N LEU A 2 2.98 6.26 -29.57
CA LEU A 2 2.81 7.71 -29.73
C LEU A 2 1.38 8.09 -30.15
N ALA A 3 0.83 7.42 -31.17
CA ALA A 3 -0.54 7.65 -31.63
C ALA A 3 -1.58 7.37 -30.51
N GLU A 4 -1.41 6.32 -29.76
CA GLU A 4 -2.28 5.94 -28.62
C GLU A 4 -2.24 6.99 -27.52
N THR A 5 -1.05 7.53 -27.18
CA THR A 5 -0.92 8.61 -26.22
C THR A 5 -1.65 9.87 -26.66
N VAL A 6 -1.57 10.21 -27.97
CA VAL A 6 -2.30 11.34 -28.54
C VAL A 6 -3.82 11.10 -28.50
N GLU A 7 -4.27 9.88 -28.83
CA GLU A 7 -5.69 9.51 -28.70
C GLU A 7 -6.18 9.48 -27.25
N GLY A 8 -5.30 9.23 -26.30
CA GLY A 8 -5.63 9.35 -24.86
C GLY A 8 -6.20 10.70 -24.46
N ALA A 9 -5.87 11.79 -25.18
CA ALA A 9 -6.46 13.11 -24.96
C ALA A 9 -7.99 13.13 -25.18
N VAL A 10 -8.49 12.29 -26.09
CA VAL A 10 -9.93 12.14 -26.30
C VAL A 10 -10.57 11.36 -25.17
N ALA A 11 -9.91 10.29 -24.72
CA ALA A 11 -10.40 9.47 -23.61
C ALA A 11 -10.58 10.27 -22.30
N ILE A 12 -9.68 11.23 -22.05
CA ILE A 12 -9.78 12.15 -20.89
C ILE A 12 -10.64 13.40 -21.17
N LYS A 13 -11.40 13.40 -22.29
CA LYS A 13 -12.29 14.50 -22.72
C LYS A 13 -11.56 15.84 -22.95
N ARG A 14 -10.33 15.78 -23.46
CA ARG A 14 -9.48 16.95 -23.79
C ARG A 14 -8.92 16.90 -25.22
N PRO A 15 -9.76 16.74 -26.26
CA PRO A 15 -9.31 16.55 -27.65
C PRO A 15 -8.47 17.72 -28.17
N GLN A 16 -8.67 18.94 -27.66
CA GLN A 16 -7.89 20.13 -28.02
C GLN A 16 -6.39 19.99 -27.70
N LEU A 17 -5.99 19.06 -26.80
CA LEU A 17 -4.60 18.83 -26.45
C LEU A 17 -3.85 17.91 -27.43
N LYS A 18 -4.54 17.26 -28.40
CA LYS A 18 -3.90 16.32 -29.34
C LYS A 18 -2.72 16.95 -30.09
N GLY A 19 -2.88 18.16 -30.60
CA GLY A 19 -1.83 18.87 -31.33
C GLY A 19 -0.61 19.15 -30.46
N LEU A 20 -0.81 19.64 -29.23
CA LEU A 20 0.25 19.90 -28.26
C LEU A 20 1.00 18.62 -27.89
N ILE A 21 0.28 17.58 -27.50
CA ILE A 21 0.86 16.28 -27.12
C ILE A 21 1.68 15.70 -28.26
N ASN A 22 1.13 15.68 -29.48
CA ASN A 22 1.86 15.19 -30.66
C ASN A 22 3.12 16.01 -30.96
N GLY A 23 3.04 17.34 -30.84
CA GLY A 23 4.18 18.25 -31.06
C GLY A 23 5.30 17.98 -30.03
N VAL A 24 4.99 17.93 -28.76
CA VAL A 24 5.94 17.65 -27.67
C VAL A 24 6.59 16.27 -27.83
N LEU A 25 5.79 15.23 -28.08
CA LEU A 25 6.32 13.87 -28.22
C LEU A 25 7.23 13.72 -29.46
N ARG A 26 6.87 14.35 -30.59
CA ARG A 26 7.72 14.36 -31.80
C ARG A 26 9.00 15.16 -31.59
N GLN A 27 8.96 16.27 -30.84
CA GLN A 27 10.16 17.02 -30.48
C GLN A 27 11.07 16.21 -29.62
N PHE A 28 10.52 15.57 -28.57
CA PHE A 28 11.27 14.65 -27.71
C PHE A 28 11.98 13.55 -28.53
N GLN A 29 11.26 12.88 -29.45
CA GLN A 29 11.87 11.84 -30.30
C GLN A 29 13.06 12.34 -31.13
N ARG A 30 12.99 13.59 -31.64
CA ARG A 30 14.08 14.17 -32.42
C ARG A 30 15.32 14.55 -31.59
N GLN A 31 15.13 14.88 -30.33
CA GLN A 31 16.18 15.33 -29.41
C GLN A 31 16.44 14.34 -28.29
N GLN A 32 15.98 13.09 -28.44
CA GLN A 32 15.97 12.11 -27.36
C GLN A 32 17.34 11.90 -26.72
N ASP A 33 18.37 11.69 -27.53
CA ASP A 33 19.71 11.37 -27.04
C ASP A 33 20.33 12.56 -26.27
N GLU A 34 20.15 13.78 -26.81
CA GLU A 34 20.63 15.00 -26.16
C GLU A 34 19.92 15.24 -24.81
N LEU A 35 18.58 15.17 -24.81
CA LEU A 35 17.77 15.37 -23.63
C LEU A 35 18.03 14.32 -22.54
N LEU A 36 18.24 13.06 -22.95
CA LEU A 36 18.57 11.99 -22.00
C LEU A 36 19.98 12.14 -21.42
N ALA A 37 20.95 12.61 -22.24
CA ALA A 37 22.29 12.90 -21.74
C ALA A 37 22.30 14.06 -20.73
N GLU A 38 21.57 15.14 -21.02
CA GLU A 38 21.39 16.28 -20.10
C GLU A 38 20.69 15.84 -18.81
N PHE A 39 19.59 15.09 -18.93
CA PHE A 39 18.84 14.56 -17.80
C PHE A 39 19.70 13.69 -16.90
N ALA A 40 20.54 12.81 -17.48
CA ALA A 40 21.43 11.92 -16.72
C ALA A 40 22.47 12.65 -15.87
N GLN A 41 22.88 13.86 -16.27
CA GLN A 41 23.82 14.71 -15.55
C GLN A 41 23.13 15.65 -14.54
N SER A 42 21.83 15.83 -14.65
CA SER A 42 21.03 16.70 -13.80
C SER A 42 20.56 16.02 -12.52
N GLU A 43 20.39 16.79 -11.43
CA GLU A 43 19.71 16.28 -10.21
C GLU A 43 18.23 15.97 -10.46
N THR A 44 17.62 16.53 -11.50
CA THR A 44 16.23 16.22 -11.89
C THR A 44 16.04 14.75 -12.24
N ARG A 45 17.13 14.01 -12.55
CA ARG A 45 17.11 12.55 -12.77
C ARG A 45 16.51 11.76 -11.61
N PHE A 46 16.64 12.30 -10.39
CA PHE A 46 16.08 11.65 -9.20
C PHE A 46 14.56 11.81 -9.07
N LEU A 47 13.91 12.63 -9.91
CA LEU A 47 12.45 12.84 -9.94
C LEU A 47 11.86 13.23 -8.57
N HIS A 48 12.62 13.96 -7.78
CA HIS A 48 12.22 14.44 -6.46
C HIS A 48 12.30 15.96 -6.42
N PRO A 49 11.42 16.64 -5.68
CA PRO A 49 11.50 18.08 -5.50
C PRO A 49 12.75 18.45 -4.67
N ASP A 50 13.32 19.64 -4.94
CA ASP A 50 14.56 20.09 -4.33
C ASP A 50 14.53 20.10 -2.80
N TRP A 51 13.40 20.47 -2.19
CA TRP A 51 13.26 20.47 -0.74
C TRP A 51 13.46 19.06 -0.13
N LEU A 52 13.01 18.01 -0.82
CA LEU A 52 13.18 16.62 -0.38
C LEU A 52 14.62 16.15 -0.57
N LEU A 53 15.22 16.43 -1.74
CA LEU A 53 16.63 16.10 -1.99
C LEU A 53 17.56 16.80 -0.98
N ASN A 54 17.31 18.07 -0.68
CA ASN A 54 18.08 18.81 0.32
C ASN A 54 17.96 18.20 1.72
N ARG A 55 16.78 17.74 2.12
CA ARG A 55 16.59 17.01 3.40
C ARG A 55 17.30 15.67 3.40
N LEU A 56 17.24 14.91 2.30
CA LEU A 56 17.93 13.63 2.18
C LEU A 56 19.44 13.82 2.23
N LYS A 57 20.02 14.79 1.51
CA LYS A 57 21.43 15.13 1.54
C LYS A 57 21.90 15.48 2.96
N LYS A 58 21.10 16.23 3.70
CA LYS A 58 21.42 16.62 5.09
C LYS A 58 21.36 15.44 6.06
N ALA A 59 20.32 14.60 5.93
CA ALA A 59 20.11 13.48 6.85
C ALA A 59 20.96 12.25 6.52
N TYR A 60 21.25 12.02 5.24
CA TYR A 60 21.96 10.86 4.73
C TYR A 60 23.02 11.25 3.69
N PRO A 61 24.08 11.97 4.06
CA PRO A 61 25.04 12.59 3.12
C PRO A 61 25.67 11.60 2.13
N GLN A 62 25.89 10.35 2.55
CA GLN A 62 26.53 9.31 1.74
C GLN A 62 25.53 8.38 1.03
N GLN A 63 24.23 8.43 1.39
CA GLN A 63 23.24 7.45 0.93
C GLN A 63 22.07 8.11 0.18
N TRP A 64 21.97 9.43 0.16
CA TRP A 64 20.82 10.13 -0.38
C TRP A 64 20.50 9.77 -1.83
N GLN A 65 21.51 9.52 -2.66
CA GLN A 65 21.33 9.10 -4.06
C GLN A 65 20.67 7.73 -4.13
N ASN A 66 21.19 6.76 -3.36
CA ASN A 66 20.63 5.40 -3.32
C ASN A 66 19.18 5.41 -2.80
N ILE A 67 18.86 6.27 -1.82
CA ILE A 67 17.49 6.43 -1.30
C ILE A 67 16.58 7.00 -2.39
N ALA A 68 17.03 8.04 -3.09
CA ALA A 68 16.25 8.64 -4.17
C ALA A 68 16.04 7.67 -5.35
N ASP A 69 17.08 6.92 -5.73
CA ASP A 69 16.98 5.90 -6.77
C ASP A 69 16.04 4.76 -6.35
N ALA A 70 16.13 4.30 -5.09
CA ALA A 70 15.23 3.27 -4.57
C ALA A 70 13.76 3.72 -4.56
N ASN A 71 13.49 4.98 -4.25
CA ASN A 71 12.13 5.54 -4.27
C ASN A 71 11.50 5.51 -5.68
N ASN A 72 12.33 5.55 -6.73
CA ASN A 72 11.88 5.52 -8.13
C ASN A 72 11.74 4.09 -8.67
N GLN A 73 12.15 3.07 -7.92
CA GLN A 73 11.96 1.69 -8.32
C GLN A 73 10.51 1.25 -8.10
N ARG A 74 10.10 0.24 -8.85
CA ARG A 74 8.80 -0.39 -8.61
C ARG A 74 8.79 -0.98 -7.21
N PRO A 75 7.82 -0.59 -6.34
CA PRO A 75 7.78 -1.09 -4.98
C PRO A 75 7.54 -2.61 -4.96
N PRO A 76 8.14 -3.34 -4.01
CA PRO A 76 7.84 -4.74 -3.82
C PRO A 76 6.38 -4.91 -3.40
N MET A 77 5.72 -5.95 -3.91
CA MET A 77 4.37 -6.29 -3.46
C MET A 77 4.46 -7.28 -2.30
N TRP A 78 4.10 -6.79 -1.11
CA TRP A 78 4.02 -7.58 0.09
C TRP A 78 2.59 -8.00 0.38
N LEU A 79 2.44 -9.24 0.80
CA LEU A 79 1.19 -9.85 1.20
C LEU A 79 1.31 -10.33 2.65
N ARG A 80 0.19 -10.34 3.34
CA ARG A 80 -0.01 -11.02 4.61
C ARG A 80 -0.94 -12.21 4.40
N VAL A 81 -0.46 -13.39 4.72
CA VAL A 81 -1.27 -14.61 4.71
C VAL A 81 -2.14 -14.66 5.96
N ASN A 82 -3.44 -14.86 5.79
CA ASN A 82 -4.38 -14.98 6.90
C ASN A 82 -4.25 -16.38 7.53
N ARG A 83 -3.62 -16.44 8.68
CA ARG A 83 -3.34 -17.68 9.41
C ARG A 83 -4.60 -18.46 9.85
N ASN A 84 -5.76 -17.83 9.81
CA ASN A 84 -7.03 -18.50 10.09
C ASN A 84 -7.50 -19.40 8.94
N HIS A 85 -6.91 -19.24 7.75
CA HIS A 85 -7.18 -20.06 6.56
C HIS A 85 -6.00 -20.99 6.22
N HIS A 86 -4.79 -20.44 6.13
CA HIS A 86 -3.59 -21.17 5.72
C HIS A 86 -2.36 -20.77 6.54
N THR A 87 -1.44 -21.73 6.69
CA THR A 87 -0.07 -21.35 7.03
C THR A 87 0.58 -20.65 5.83
N ARG A 88 1.59 -19.82 6.09
CA ARG A 88 2.34 -19.13 5.03
C ARG A 88 2.90 -20.11 3.98
N ASP A 89 3.48 -21.21 4.46
CA ASP A 89 4.13 -22.18 3.57
C ASP A 89 3.10 -22.97 2.73
N ALA A 90 1.94 -23.30 3.31
CA ALA A 90 0.84 -23.89 2.55
C ALA A 90 0.30 -22.95 1.47
N TRP A 91 0.17 -21.66 1.78
CA TRP A 91 -0.26 -20.67 0.79
C TRP A 91 0.79 -20.45 -0.31
N LEU A 92 2.10 -20.47 0.03
CA LEU A 92 3.17 -20.39 -0.96
C LEU A 92 3.13 -21.57 -1.95
N ALA A 93 2.82 -22.77 -1.48
CA ALA A 93 2.64 -23.92 -2.38
C ALA A 93 1.49 -23.69 -3.37
N LEU A 94 0.34 -23.17 -2.91
CA LEU A 94 -0.76 -22.80 -3.79
C LEU A 94 -0.37 -21.70 -4.79
N LEU A 95 0.44 -20.74 -4.38
CA LEU A 95 0.95 -19.69 -5.27
C LEU A 95 1.81 -20.28 -6.39
N GLU A 96 2.70 -21.23 -6.05
CA GLU A 96 3.57 -21.92 -7.03
C GLU A 96 2.78 -22.71 -8.06
N GLU A 97 1.66 -23.34 -7.67
CA GLU A 97 0.74 -24.03 -8.60
C GLU A 97 0.16 -23.10 -9.67
N THR A 98 0.07 -21.78 -9.40
CA THR A 98 -0.36 -20.79 -10.38
C THR A 98 0.79 -20.25 -11.27
N GLY A 99 2.01 -20.77 -11.09
CA GLY A 99 3.20 -20.32 -11.81
C GLY A 99 3.81 -19.02 -11.25
N MET A 100 3.30 -18.53 -10.12
CA MET A 100 3.87 -17.38 -9.40
C MET A 100 4.79 -17.87 -8.27
N SER A 101 5.70 -16.99 -7.83
CA SER A 101 6.60 -17.30 -6.72
C SER A 101 6.71 -16.14 -5.74
N GLY A 102 7.08 -16.45 -4.50
CA GLY A 102 7.23 -15.48 -3.45
C GLY A 102 8.38 -15.82 -2.49
N PHE A 103 8.76 -14.84 -1.67
CA PHE A 103 9.82 -14.95 -0.67
C PHE A 103 9.25 -14.69 0.71
N THR A 104 9.67 -15.44 1.68
CA THR A 104 9.29 -15.26 3.09
C THR A 104 10.07 -14.11 3.72
N HIS A 105 9.55 -13.57 4.83
CA HIS A 105 10.28 -12.61 5.67
C HIS A 105 10.67 -13.27 6.99
N ALA A 106 11.92 -13.07 7.43
CA ALA A 106 12.43 -13.74 8.63
C ALA A 106 11.75 -13.27 9.93
N ALA A 107 11.48 -11.96 10.05
CA ALA A 107 10.90 -11.39 11.25
C ALA A 107 9.36 -11.36 11.26
N TYR A 108 8.70 -11.54 10.12
CA TYR A 108 7.23 -11.46 10.01
C TYR A 108 6.69 -12.77 9.47
N PRO A 109 6.09 -13.62 10.34
CA PRO A 109 5.79 -15.02 10.00
C PRO A 109 4.72 -15.18 8.92
N ASP A 110 3.85 -14.19 8.73
CA ASP A 110 2.76 -14.23 7.74
C ASP A 110 3.10 -13.46 6.46
N ALA A 111 4.27 -12.80 6.42
CA ALA A 111 4.65 -11.97 5.29
C ALA A 111 5.22 -12.77 4.12
N VAL A 112 4.70 -12.49 2.92
CA VAL A 112 5.21 -12.98 1.64
C VAL A 112 5.45 -11.79 0.72
N ARG A 113 6.66 -11.71 0.13
CA ARG A 113 6.96 -10.79 -0.95
C ARG A 113 6.83 -11.52 -2.28
N LEU A 114 5.99 -11.06 -3.17
CA LEU A 114 5.94 -11.63 -4.51
C LEU A 114 7.25 -11.39 -5.27
N ALA A 115 7.68 -12.36 -6.07
CA ALA A 115 8.83 -12.19 -6.97
C ALA A 115 8.56 -11.11 -8.01
N SER A 116 7.32 -11.01 -8.50
CA SER A 116 6.83 -9.94 -9.36
C SER A 116 5.42 -9.54 -8.93
N PRO A 117 5.10 -8.24 -8.85
CA PRO A 117 3.75 -7.80 -8.53
C PRO A 117 2.73 -8.34 -9.54
N ALA A 118 1.58 -8.78 -9.04
CA ALA A 118 0.48 -9.34 -9.81
C ALA A 118 -0.86 -8.65 -9.48
N PRO A 119 -1.87 -8.72 -10.36
CA PRO A 119 -3.23 -8.33 -10.03
C PRO A 119 -3.74 -9.15 -8.84
N VAL A 120 -4.39 -8.49 -7.88
CA VAL A 120 -4.80 -9.16 -6.63
C VAL A 120 -5.75 -10.34 -6.85
N HIS A 121 -6.66 -10.24 -7.83
CA HIS A 121 -7.60 -11.32 -8.18
C HIS A 121 -6.94 -12.53 -8.85
N ALA A 122 -5.65 -12.44 -9.25
CA ALA A 122 -4.88 -13.57 -9.72
C ALA A 122 -4.21 -14.36 -8.57
N LEU A 123 -4.25 -13.82 -7.35
CA LEU A 123 -3.66 -14.47 -6.19
C LEU A 123 -4.61 -15.53 -5.62
N PRO A 124 -4.12 -16.74 -5.29
CA PRO A 124 -4.93 -17.78 -4.69
C PRO A 124 -5.67 -17.30 -3.44
N GLY A 125 -7.00 -17.39 -3.46
CA GLY A 125 -7.87 -17.11 -2.34
C GLY A 125 -7.91 -15.64 -1.90
N PHE A 126 -7.56 -14.68 -2.78
CA PHE A 126 -7.64 -13.26 -2.42
C PHE A 126 -9.09 -12.83 -2.12
N ASP A 127 -10.02 -13.22 -2.97
CA ASP A 127 -11.43 -12.86 -2.81
C ASP A 127 -12.07 -13.61 -1.63
N GLU A 128 -11.53 -14.76 -1.25
CA GLU A 128 -11.92 -15.57 -0.09
C GLU A 128 -11.25 -15.10 1.22
N GLY A 129 -10.40 -14.07 1.15
CA GLY A 129 -9.76 -13.49 2.33
C GLY A 129 -8.56 -14.27 2.86
N TRP A 130 -7.93 -15.15 2.04
CA TRP A 130 -6.75 -15.91 2.45
C TRP A 130 -5.49 -15.06 2.52
N VAL A 131 -5.46 -13.96 1.76
CA VAL A 131 -4.35 -13.01 1.76
C VAL A 131 -4.83 -11.56 1.70
N THR A 132 -4.00 -10.66 2.19
CA THR A 132 -4.21 -9.21 2.16
C THR A 132 -2.94 -8.52 1.68
N VAL A 133 -3.07 -7.50 0.83
CA VAL A 133 -1.92 -6.66 0.47
C VAL A 133 -1.59 -5.76 1.65
N GLN A 134 -0.41 -5.95 2.23
CA GLN A 134 0.09 -5.13 3.31
C GLN A 134 1.62 -5.14 3.32
N ASP A 135 2.21 -3.95 3.42
CA ASP A 135 3.66 -3.82 3.55
C ASP A 135 4.20 -4.59 4.77
N ALA A 136 5.38 -5.18 4.61
CA ALA A 136 5.97 -6.00 5.67
C ALA A 136 6.20 -5.22 6.96
N SER A 137 6.65 -3.95 6.87
CA SER A 137 6.84 -3.11 8.05
C SER A 137 5.55 -2.81 8.78
N ALA A 138 4.45 -2.66 8.05
CA ALA A 138 3.11 -2.47 8.63
C ALA A 138 2.59 -3.73 9.34
N GLN A 139 3.05 -4.93 8.93
CA GLN A 139 2.72 -6.18 9.62
C GLN A 139 3.40 -6.27 10.99
N GLY A 140 4.58 -5.65 11.13
CA GLY A 140 5.34 -5.61 12.39
C GLY A 140 4.60 -4.93 13.54
N CYS A 141 3.56 -4.13 13.29
CA CYS A 141 2.80 -3.48 14.35
C CYS A 141 2.15 -4.48 15.32
N MET A 142 1.83 -5.70 14.87
CA MET A 142 1.25 -6.73 15.76
C MET A 142 2.24 -7.23 16.82
N THR A 143 3.55 -7.20 16.53
CA THR A 143 4.60 -7.55 17.50
C THR A 143 4.65 -6.56 18.68
N TRP A 144 4.27 -5.31 18.44
CA TRP A 144 4.26 -4.28 19.47
C TRP A 144 2.89 -4.14 20.15
N LEU A 145 1.83 -4.34 19.38
CA LEU A 145 0.46 -4.24 19.88
C LEU A 145 0.10 -5.44 20.75
N GLU A 146 0.55 -6.66 20.39
CA GLU A 146 0.25 -7.93 21.07
C GLU A 146 -1.26 -8.08 21.41
N PRO A 147 -2.17 -7.99 20.41
CA PRO A 147 -3.59 -7.99 20.69
C PRO A 147 -4.05 -9.34 21.24
N ALA A 148 -4.95 -9.32 22.22
CA ALA A 148 -5.50 -10.52 22.85
C ALA A 148 -7.03 -10.58 22.71
N ASN A 149 -7.57 -11.81 22.74
CA ASN A 149 -9.01 -12.04 22.74
C ASN A 149 -9.68 -11.41 23.96
N GLY A 150 -10.83 -10.78 23.74
CA GLY A 150 -11.60 -10.12 24.79
C GLY A 150 -11.19 -8.67 25.07
N GLU A 151 -10.10 -8.18 24.49
CA GLU A 151 -9.67 -6.80 24.62
C GLU A 151 -10.52 -5.84 23.77
N GLN A 152 -10.63 -4.60 24.25
CA GLN A 152 -11.15 -3.45 23.51
C GLN A 152 -10.00 -2.73 22.82
N ILE A 153 -9.94 -2.77 21.50
CA ILE A 153 -8.79 -2.24 20.75
C ILE A 153 -9.23 -1.12 19.81
N LEU A 154 -8.50 -0.01 19.83
CA LEU A 154 -8.71 1.11 18.93
C LEU A 154 -7.68 1.09 17.78
N ASP A 155 -8.15 1.02 16.54
CA ASP A 155 -7.34 1.34 15.35
C ASP A 155 -7.65 2.77 14.91
N LEU A 156 -6.78 3.71 15.30
CA LEU A 156 -6.91 5.13 14.98
C LEU A 156 -6.16 5.43 13.68
N CYS A 157 -6.81 6.10 12.74
CA CYS A 157 -6.39 6.27 11.34
C CYS A 157 -6.45 4.93 10.57
N ALA A 158 -7.58 4.24 10.71
CA ALA A 158 -7.75 2.84 10.32
C ALA A 158 -7.72 2.59 8.80
N ALA A 159 -8.18 3.54 7.99
CA ALA A 159 -8.34 3.31 6.56
C ALA A 159 -7.00 3.06 5.83
N PRO A 160 -6.95 2.06 4.97
CA PRO A 160 -8.02 1.23 4.39
C PRO A 160 -8.41 -0.03 5.19
N GLY A 161 -7.98 -0.20 6.45
CA GLY A 161 -8.36 -1.31 7.32
C GLY A 161 -7.38 -2.47 7.38
N GLY A 162 -6.17 -2.33 6.83
CA GLY A 162 -5.17 -3.39 6.83
C GLY A 162 -4.68 -3.79 8.22
N LYS A 163 -4.56 -2.84 9.17
CA LYS A 163 -4.24 -3.13 10.57
C LYS A 163 -5.47 -3.59 11.35
N THR A 164 -6.65 -3.00 11.12
CA THR A 164 -7.91 -3.45 11.70
C THR A 164 -8.12 -4.95 11.47
N THR A 165 -8.00 -5.39 10.21
CA THR A 165 -8.18 -6.81 9.86
C THR A 165 -7.06 -7.68 10.41
N HIS A 166 -5.82 -7.18 10.49
CA HIS A 166 -4.71 -7.91 11.08
C HIS A 166 -4.92 -8.17 12.58
N ILE A 167 -5.42 -7.17 13.32
CA ILE A 167 -5.80 -7.35 14.74
C ILE A 167 -6.80 -8.49 14.86
N LEU A 168 -7.84 -8.51 14.02
CA LEU A 168 -8.88 -9.55 14.05
C LEU A 168 -8.40 -10.92 13.56
N GLU A 169 -7.35 -10.99 12.74
CA GLU A 169 -6.70 -12.25 12.38
C GLU A 169 -5.92 -12.84 13.56
N VAL A 170 -5.27 -11.99 14.37
CA VAL A 170 -4.49 -12.41 15.54
C VAL A 170 -5.38 -12.65 16.75
N ALA A 171 -6.37 -11.80 16.97
CA ALA A 171 -7.30 -11.86 18.11
C ALA A 171 -8.76 -11.81 17.62
N PRO A 172 -9.32 -12.95 17.11
CA PRO A 172 -10.64 -12.98 16.50
C PRO A 172 -11.80 -12.60 17.44
N GLN A 173 -11.60 -12.66 18.74
CA GLN A 173 -12.59 -12.31 19.77
C GLN A 173 -12.34 -10.94 20.40
N ALA A 174 -11.40 -10.15 19.87
CA ALA A 174 -11.22 -8.76 20.30
C ALA A 174 -12.35 -7.88 19.77
N SER A 175 -12.73 -6.87 20.55
CA SER A 175 -13.67 -5.83 20.15
C SER A 175 -12.89 -4.67 19.52
N VAL A 176 -12.88 -4.58 18.19
CA VAL A 176 -12.09 -3.56 17.49
C VAL A 176 -12.97 -2.40 17.08
N MET A 177 -12.56 -1.17 17.43
CA MET A 177 -13.10 0.08 16.91
C MET A 177 -12.10 0.68 15.92
N ALA A 178 -12.51 0.80 14.65
CA ALA A 178 -11.73 1.40 13.57
C ALA A 178 -12.22 2.82 13.31
N VAL A 179 -11.35 3.81 13.46
CA VAL A 179 -11.68 5.24 13.32
C VAL A 179 -10.81 5.87 12.25
N ASP A 180 -11.42 6.63 11.35
CA ASP A 180 -10.69 7.47 10.39
C ASP A 180 -11.46 8.79 10.17
N VAL A 181 -10.74 9.86 9.91
CA VAL A 181 -11.33 11.18 9.66
C VAL A 181 -12.01 11.26 8.29
N ASP A 182 -11.56 10.47 7.33
CA ASP A 182 -12.02 10.48 5.95
C ASP A 182 -13.12 9.42 5.71
N ALA A 183 -14.35 9.90 5.60
CA ALA A 183 -15.52 9.05 5.33
C ALA A 183 -15.41 8.25 4.01
N GLN A 184 -14.76 8.81 2.98
CA GLN A 184 -14.62 8.11 1.69
C GLN A 184 -13.63 6.95 1.82
N ARG A 185 -12.56 7.12 2.61
CA ARG A 185 -11.60 6.06 2.87
C ARG A 185 -12.16 4.94 3.74
N LEU A 186 -13.13 5.24 4.62
CA LEU A 186 -13.81 4.24 5.44
C LEU A 186 -14.57 3.20 4.62
N SER A 187 -15.02 3.52 3.40
CA SER A 187 -15.63 2.52 2.52
C SER A 187 -14.73 1.31 2.30
N ARG A 188 -13.41 1.54 2.17
CA ARG A 188 -12.41 0.48 1.98
C ARG A 188 -12.23 -0.39 3.23
N VAL A 189 -12.46 0.17 4.43
CA VAL A 189 -12.46 -0.62 5.68
C VAL A 189 -13.62 -1.60 5.66
N TYR A 190 -14.81 -1.13 5.29
CA TYR A 190 -15.98 -2.00 5.16
C TYR A 190 -15.80 -3.08 4.09
N ASP A 191 -15.23 -2.74 2.92
CA ASP A 191 -14.95 -3.70 1.85
C ASP A 191 -13.98 -4.79 2.31
N ASN A 192 -12.91 -4.42 3.01
CA ASN A 192 -11.95 -5.37 3.56
C ASN A 192 -12.56 -6.25 4.65
N LEU A 193 -13.31 -5.67 5.59
CA LEU A 193 -14.01 -6.44 6.62
C LEU A 193 -14.99 -7.45 6.00
N LYS A 194 -15.76 -7.01 4.98
CA LYS A 194 -16.69 -7.89 4.25
C LYS A 194 -15.96 -9.03 3.53
N ARG A 195 -14.89 -8.71 2.78
CA ARG A 195 -14.10 -9.70 2.03
C ARG A 195 -13.49 -10.77 2.95
N LEU A 196 -13.02 -10.35 4.13
CA LEU A 196 -12.39 -11.22 5.13
C LEU A 196 -13.40 -11.89 6.09
N GLY A 197 -14.71 -11.62 5.95
CA GLY A 197 -15.73 -12.16 6.84
C GLY A 197 -15.63 -11.68 8.29
N MET A 198 -15.04 -10.49 8.50
CA MET A 198 -14.74 -9.94 9.83
C MET A 198 -15.69 -8.83 10.21
N LYS A 199 -15.77 -8.53 11.51
CA LYS A 199 -16.61 -7.46 12.06
C LYS A 199 -15.78 -6.56 12.98
N ALA A 200 -15.93 -5.25 12.78
CA ALA A 200 -15.40 -4.21 13.66
C ALA A 200 -16.40 -3.07 13.76
N GLN A 201 -16.34 -2.29 14.81
CA GLN A 201 -17.08 -1.03 14.87
C GLN A 201 -16.33 0.02 14.07
N VAL A 202 -16.91 0.51 12.98
CA VAL A 202 -16.28 1.53 12.12
C VAL A 202 -16.94 2.87 12.35
N LYS A 203 -16.16 3.90 12.68
CA LYS A 203 -16.64 5.26 12.93
C LYS A 203 -15.83 6.30 12.18
N GLN A 204 -16.49 7.32 11.66
CA GLN A 204 -15.82 8.54 11.26
C GLN A 204 -15.52 9.39 12.50
N GLY A 205 -14.26 9.86 12.61
CA GLY A 205 -13.88 10.71 13.74
C GLY A 205 -12.49 11.30 13.60
N ASP A 206 -12.30 12.48 14.16
CA ASP A 206 -10.97 13.11 14.30
C ASP A 206 -10.32 12.58 15.59
N GLY A 207 -9.17 11.91 15.47
CA GLY A 207 -8.42 11.38 16.61
C GLY A 207 -8.01 12.43 17.65
N ARG A 208 -7.97 13.70 17.26
CA ARG A 208 -7.70 14.83 18.17
C ARG A 208 -8.91 15.23 19.02
N LYS A 209 -10.10 14.68 18.71
CA LYS A 209 -11.37 15.02 19.33
C LYS A 209 -12.12 13.76 19.78
N PRO A 210 -11.54 12.94 20.65
CA PRO A 210 -12.13 11.65 21.02
C PRO A 210 -13.52 11.77 21.62
N ALA A 211 -13.84 12.85 22.34
CA ALA A 211 -15.15 13.06 22.92
C ALA A 211 -16.31 13.07 21.90
N GLU A 212 -16.04 13.37 20.63
CA GLU A 212 -17.07 13.42 19.56
C GLU A 212 -17.47 12.01 19.08
N TRP A 213 -16.64 10.98 19.26
CA TRP A 213 -16.88 9.66 18.69
C TRP A 213 -16.62 8.49 19.65
N CYS A 214 -15.82 8.68 20.69
CA CYS A 214 -15.43 7.62 21.63
C CYS A 214 -16.52 7.33 22.68
N GLY A 215 -17.23 8.36 23.14
CA GLY A 215 -18.11 8.26 24.30
C GLY A 215 -17.31 7.92 25.56
N GLU A 216 -17.82 6.99 26.36
CA GLU A 216 -17.18 6.50 27.59
C GLU A 216 -16.32 5.23 27.36
N THR A 217 -16.17 4.82 26.10
CA THR A 217 -15.42 3.60 25.78
C THR A 217 -13.95 3.77 26.15
N GLN A 218 -13.43 2.82 26.93
CA GLN A 218 -12.02 2.69 27.25
C GLN A 218 -11.41 1.57 26.41
N PHE A 219 -10.15 1.72 26.05
CA PHE A 219 -9.43 0.75 25.25
C PHE A 219 -8.24 0.19 26.01
N ASP A 220 -8.04 -1.11 25.88
CA ASP A 220 -6.88 -1.79 26.43
C ASP A 220 -5.63 -1.49 25.59
N ARG A 221 -5.83 -1.28 24.26
CA ARG A 221 -4.75 -1.00 23.28
C ARG A 221 -5.20 -0.01 22.23
N ILE A 222 -4.22 0.74 21.69
CA ILE A 222 -4.40 1.71 20.62
C ILE A 222 -3.31 1.52 19.55
#